data_fac9d1e3352a53d951e23f86816110c9
#
_entry.id   fac9d1e3352a53d951e23f86816110c9
#
_cell.length_a   1.000
_cell.length_b   1.000
_cell.length_c   1.000
_cell.angle_alpha   90.00
_cell.angle_beta   90.00
_cell.angle_gamma   90.00
#
_symmetry.space_group_name_H-M   'P 1'
#
loop_
_entity.id
_entity.type
_entity.pdbx_description
1 polymer ?
#
loop_
_entity_poly.entity_id
_entity_poly.type
_entity_poly.pdbx_seq_one_letter_code
_entity_poly.pdbx_strand_id
1 'polypeptide(L)'
;LIMAAMRRIPQYAAHLKHGAWQQSGMKASSMPPNFGLGRRLHGRRLGLFGYGKIGKLVANYGKAFGMSVTAWGRESTLERARADGIETAPSKEALFENSDVLCLLLKLTEETRGIVTLADLQRMGPEALLVNTSRAELIESDALVLALNRGRPGMAAVDVFESEPILQGHPLLRMENVICTPHIGFVEADSYELYFRAAFENIVAWVAGTPKNIVNEEALAKQ
;
A
#
# COMPACT_ATOMS: atom_id res chain seq x y z
N LEU A 1 6.39 -1.08 3.56
CA LEU A 1 6.38 0.25 2.93
C LEU A 1 6.11 1.36 3.94
N ILE A 2 5.08 1.28 4.82
CA ILE A 2 4.77 2.34 5.81
C ILE A 2 6.01 2.73 6.62
N MET A 3 6.68 1.77 7.26
CA MET A 3 7.89 2.04 8.05
C MET A 3 9.01 2.61 7.19
N ALA A 4 9.23 2.05 6.01
CA ALA A 4 10.27 2.52 5.09
C ALA A 4 10.04 3.98 4.67
N ALA A 5 8.81 4.34 4.32
CA ALA A 5 8.45 5.69 3.91
C ALA A 5 8.50 6.68 5.07
N MET A 6 7.85 6.37 6.19
CA MET A 6 7.81 7.26 7.35
C MET A 6 9.18 7.50 7.96
N ARG A 7 10.11 6.55 7.86
CA ARG A 7 11.50 6.69 8.35
C ARG A 7 12.48 7.07 7.25
N ARG A 8 12.01 7.24 6.00
CA ARG A 8 12.86 7.55 4.82
C ARG A 8 14.05 6.58 4.66
N ILE A 9 13.83 5.31 4.97
CA ILE A 9 14.90 4.30 5.01
C ILE A 9 15.61 4.17 3.64
N PRO A 10 14.91 4.03 2.49
CA PRO A 10 15.58 3.90 1.20
C PRO A 10 16.45 5.09 0.85
N GLN A 11 15.98 6.31 1.14
CA GLN A 11 16.72 7.55 0.87
C GLN A 11 17.98 7.61 1.73
N TYR A 12 17.87 7.40 3.05
CA TYR A 12 19.04 7.38 3.94
C TYR A 12 20.03 6.28 3.54
N ALA A 13 19.56 5.08 3.21
CA ALA A 13 20.42 3.99 2.79
C ALA A 13 21.16 4.29 1.46
N ALA A 14 20.48 4.91 0.49
CA ALA A 14 21.10 5.33 -0.76
C ALA A 14 22.16 6.41 -0.54
N HIS A 15 21.85 7.45 0.23
CA HIS A 15 22.77 8.54 0.50
C HIS A 15 24.00 8.09 1.32
N LEU A 16 23.84 7.15 2.24
CA LEU A 16 24.95 6.59 3.01
C LEU A 16 26.00 5.94 2.09
N LYS A 17 25.58 5.26 1.03
CA LYS A 17 26.49 4.67 0.03
C LYS A 17 27.35 5.73 -0.70
N HIS A 18 26.91 6.97 -0.73
CA HIS A 18 27.61 8.11 -1.30
C HIS A 18 28.30 9.01 -0.23
N GLY A 19 28.48 8.47 0.99
CA GLY A 19 29.22 9.15 2.06
C GLY A 19 28.43 10.21 2.83
N ALA A 20 27.11 10.36 2.58
CA ALA A 20 26.29 11.26 3.37
C ALA A 20 25.93 10.65 4.72
N TRP A 21 25.99 11.44 5.78
CA TRP A 21 25.61 11.06 7.15
C TRP A 21 24.37 11.86 7.59
N GLN A 22 23.71 11.42 8.65
CA GLN A 22 22.51 12.06 9.18
C GLN A 22 22.66 13.52 9.58
N GLN A 23 23.88 13.96 9.87
CA GLN A 23 24.20 15.31 10.28
C GLN A 23 25.23 15.91 9.33
N SER A 24 25.06 17.18 9.02
CA SER A 24 26.08 17.95 8.33
C SER A 24 27.23 18.22 9.28
N GLY A 25 28.46 17.92 8.85
CA GLY A 25 29.67 18.20 9.59
C GLY A 25 30.83 18.44 8.62
N MET A 26 31.97 18.94 9.12
CA MET A 26 33.14 19.25 8.29
C MET A 26 33.69 18.06 7.49
N LYS A 27 33.24 16.83 7.78
CA LYS A 27 33.71 15.59 7.14
C LYS A 27 32.59 14.78 6.47
N ALA A 28 31.34 15.27 6.49
CA ALA A 28 30.19 14.57 5.89
C ALA A 28 29.53 15.46 4.85
N SER A 29 29.12 14.86 3.72
CA SER A 29 28.28 15.53 2.73
C SER A 29 26.98 15.96 3.39
N SER A 30 26.52 17.18 3.08
CA SER A 30 25.22 17.66 3.56
C SER A 30 24.11 16.79 2.97
N MET A 31 23.08 16.52 3.75
CA MET A 31 21.86 15.94 3.21
C MET A 31 21.24 16.91 2.18
N PRO A 32 20.58 16.40 1.13
CA PRO A 32 19.90 17.25 0.16
C PRO A 32 18.96 18.25 0.85
N PRO A 33 18.79 19.46 0.32
CA PRO A 33 18.01 20.53 0.95
C PRO A 33 16.57 20.15 1.32
N ASN A 34 15.95 19.26 0.53
CA ASN A 34 14.58 18.80 0.70
C ASN A 34 14.47 17.49 1.47
N PHE A 35 15.56 17.02 2.06
CA PHE A 35 15.61 15.77 2.79
C PHE A 35 15.07 15.95 4.21
N GLY A 36 13.76 15.92 4.36
CA GLY A 36 13.12 16.05 5.66
C GLY A 36 13.40 14.87 6.58
N LEU A 37 13.27 15.10 7.88
CA LEU A 37 13.40 14.06 8.90
C LEU A 37 12.28 13.02 8.78
N GLY A 38 12.62 11.77 9.07
CA GLY A 38 11.63 10.70 9.21
C GLY A 38 10.76 10.90 10.45
N ARG A 39 9.61 10.25 10.48
CA ARG A 39 8.60 10.37 11.55
C ARG A 39 8.33 9.02 12.18
N ARG A 40 8.00 9.02 13.47
CA ARG A 40 7.53 7.82 14.19
C ARG A 40 6.08 7.50 13.82
N LEU A 41 5.67 6.24 13.97
CA LEU A 41 4.28 5.81 13.77
C LEU A 41 3.42 6.03 15.03
N HIS A 42 3.99 5.86 16.20
CA HIS A 42 3.28 5.99 17.48
C HIS A 42 2.54 7.34 17.58
N GLY A 43 1.27 7.28 17.95
CA GLY A 43 0.39 8.44 18.08
C GLY A 43 -0.15 8.98 16.76
N ARG A 44 0.12 8.32 15.61
CA ARG A 44 -0.41 8.69 14.30
C ARG A 44 -1.67 7.94 13.95
N ARG A 45 -2.46 8.51 13.02
CA ARG A 45 -3.74 7.98 12.55
C ARG A 45 -3.52 7.17 11.28
N LEU A 46 -3.90 5.89 11.33
CA LEU A 46 -3.87 4.96 10.20
C LEU A 46 -5.29 4.81 9.64
N GLY A 47 -5.50 5.32 8.44
CA GLY A 47 -6.71 5.11 7.66
C GLY A 47 -6.61 3.86 6.79
N LEU A 48 -7.66 3.07 6.77
CA LEU A 48 -7.78 1.87 5.94
C LEU A 48 -8.97 2.04 5.01
N PHE A 49 -8.70 2.26 3.72
CA PHE A 49 -9.75 2.22 2.71
C PHE A 49 -9.95 0.77 2.26
N GLY A 50 -10.89 0.11 2.88
CA GLY A 50 -11.13 -1.32 2.79
C GLY A 50 -10.66 -2.08 4.03
N TYR A 51 -11.52 -2.98 4.54
CA TYR A 51 -11.24 -3.81 5.73
C TYR A 51 -11.61 -5.27 5.43
N GLY A 52 -10.73 -5.93 4.67
CA GLY A 52 -10.75 -7.36 4.39
C GLY A 52 -9.69 -8.10 5.21
N LYS A 53 -9.27 -9.28 4.74
CA LYS A 53 -8.22 -10.10 5.39
C LYS A 53 -6.93 -9.30 5.60
N ILE A 54 -6.44 -8.61 4.57
CA ILE A 54 -5.23 -7.79 4.64
C ILE A 54 -5.45 -6.57 5.55
N GLY A 55 -6.60 -5.89 5.42
CA GLY A 55 -6.91 -4.73 6.27
C GLY A 55 -6.90 -5.05 7.75
N LYS A 56 -7.41 -6.22 8.15
CA LYS A 56 -7.36 -6.71 9.53
C LYS A 56 -5.91 -6.89 10.03
N LEU A 57 -5.03 -7.47 9.22
CA LEU A 57 -3.62 -7.61 9.57
C LEU A 57 -2.93 -6.25 9.70
N VAL A 58 -3.15 -5.35 8.73
CA VAL A 58 -2.57 -4.00 8.75
C VAL A 58 -3.06 -3.21 9.96
N ALA A 59 -4.35 -3.34 10.33
CA ALA A 59 -4.89 -2.73 11.54
C ALA A 59 -4.17 -3.21 12.81
N ASN A 60 -3.94 -4.52 12.92
CA ASN A 60 -3.24 -5.11 14.06
C ASN A 60 -1.79 -4.63 14.15
N TYR A 61 -1.08 -4.54 13.01
CA TYR A 61 0.27 -3.97 12.97
C TYR A 61 0.25 -2.48 13.34
N GLY A 62 -0.72 -1.71 12.84
CA GLY A 62 -0.88 -0.30 13.21
C GLY A 62 -1.06 -0.12 14.72
N LYS A 63 -1.96 -0.90 15.35
CA LYS A 63 -2.17 -0.91 16.80
C LYS A 63 -0.88 -1.28 17.56
N ALA A 64 -0.15 -2.29 17.09
CA ALA A 64 1.12 -2.71 17.70
C ALA A 64 2.18 -1.60 17.66
N PHE A 65 2.15 -0.74 16.64
CA PHE A 65 3.00 0.46 16.57
C PHE A 65 2.43 1.68 17.30
N GLY A 66 1.33 1.53 18.04
CA GLY A 66 0.69 2.61 18.81
C GLY A 66 -0.04 3.65 17.95
N MET A 67 -0.53 3.24 16.77
CA MET A 67 -1.37 4.06 15.92
C MET A 67 -2.84 3.92 16.31
N SER A 68 -3.63 4.98 16.16
CA SER A 68 -5.09 4.87 16.09
C SER A 68 -5.49 4.43 14.68
N VAL A 69 -6.46 3.51 14.59
CA VAL A 69 -6.84 2.89 13.32
C VAL A 69 -8.31 3.17 13.02
N THR A 70 -8.57 3.71 11.83
CA THR A 70 -9.93 4.00 11.34
C THR A 70 -10.12 3.35 9.97
N ALA A 71 -11.24 2.69 9.75
CA ALA A 71 -11.57 2.06 8.48
C ALA A 71 -12.75 2.76 7.79
N TRP A 72 -12.77 2.69 6.45
CA TRP A 72 -13.91 3.09 5.64
C TRP A 72 -14.08 2.17 4.43
N GLY A 73 -15.32 2.02 3.96
CA GLY A 73 -15.68 1.20 2.81
C GLY A 73 -17.17 0.94 2.74
N ARG A 74 -17.57 -0.11 2.04
CA ARG A 74 -18.98 -0.53 1.98
C ARG A 74 -19.50 -0.96 3.36
N GLU A 75 -20.82 -0.96 3.59
CA GLU A 75 -21.41 -1.29 4.91
C GLU A 75 -20.89 -2.62 5.47
N SER A 76 -20.83 -3.66 4.65
CA SER A 76 -20.25 -4.95 5.08
C SER A 76 -18.78 -4.88 5.52
N THR A 77 -18.04 -3.87 5.09
CA THR A 77 -16.67 -3.55 5.54
C THR A 77 -16.72 -2.87 6.90
N LEU A 78 -17.62 -1.92 7.07
CA LEU A 78 -17.81 -1.16 8.32
C LEU A 78 -18.29 -2.08 9.45
N GLU A 79 -19.23 -2.97 9.18
CA GLU A 79 -19.70 -3.98 10.14
C GLU A 79 -18.55 -4.86 10.66
N ARG A 80 -17.70 -5.38 9.76
CA ARG A 80 -16.54 -6.18 10.16
C ARG A 80 -15.53 -5.38 10.98
N ALA A 81 -15.28 -4.13 10.58
CA ALA A 81 -14.37 -3.25 11.31
C ALA A 81 -14.87 -3.00 12.74
N ARG A 82 -16.15 -2.67 12.89
CA ARG A 82 -16.80 -2.48 14.21
C ARG A 82 -16.75 -3.75 15.06
N ALA A 83 -17.02 -4.92 14.48
CA ALA A 83 -16.95 -6.20 15.16
C ALA A 83 -15.55 -6.52 15.69
N ASP A 84 -14.49 -6.05 15.00
CA ASP A 84 -13.10 -6.20 15.43
C ASP A 84 -12.62 -5.01 16.31
N GLY A 85 -13.52 -4.12 16.75
CA GLY A 85 -13.18 -2.95 17.58
C GLY A 85 -12.32 -1.92 16.86
N ILE A 86 -12.53 -1.75 15.55
CA ILE A 86 -11.89 -0.70 14.75
C ILE A 86 -12.91 0.41 14.53
N GLU A 87 -12.48 1.65 14.75
CA GLU A 87 -13.28 2.83 14.46
C GLU A 87 -13.58 2.93 12.96
N THR A 88 -14.75 3.48 12.63
CA THR A 88 -15.15 3.70 11.24
C THR A 88 -15.29 5.20 10.96
N ALA A 89 -14.73 5.63 9.83
CA ALA A 89 -14.90 7.01 9.38
C ALA A 89 -16.37 7.27 8.98
N PRO A 90 -16.90 8.45 9.22
CA PRO A 90 -18.27 8.80 8.84
C PRO A 90 -18.45 8.94 7.32
N SER A 91 -17.38 9.24 6.59
CA SER A 91 -17.37 9.36 5.14
C SER A 91 -15.99 9.06 4.55
N LYS A 92 -15.92 8.92 3.22
CA LYS A 92 -14.65 8.80 2.49
C LYS A 92 -13.78 10.03 2.71
N GLU A 93 -14.35 11.21 2.59
CA GLU A 93 -13.68 12.50 2.77
C GLU A 93 -13.04 12.59 4.16
N ALA A 94 -13.80 12.22 5.20
CA ALA A 94 -13.30 12.23 6.56
C ALA A 94 -12.13 11.24 6.78
N LEU A 95 -12.13 10.10 6.09
CA LEU A 95 -11.00 9.17 6.12
C LEU A 95 -9.74 9.84 5.56
N PHE A 96 -9.83 10.48 4.38
CA PHE A 96 -8.70 11.14 3.74
C PHE A 96 -8.18 12.33 4.57
N GLU A 97 -9.06 13.17 5.08
CA GLU A 97 -8.71 14.34 5.89
C GLU A 97 -8.02 13.97 7.21
N ASN A 98 -8.46 12.88 7.83
CA ASN A 98 -8.02 12.51 9.16
C ASN A 98 -6.92 11.44 9.20
N SER A 99 -6.35 11.04 8.07
CA SER A 99 -5.28 10.03 8.03
C SER A 99 -3.90 10.67 7.92
N ASP A 100 -3.00 10.29 8.83
CA ASP A 100 -1.57 10.57 8.69
C ASP A 100 -0.89 9.53 7.78
N VAL A 101 -1.43 8.31 7.77
CA VAL A 101 -1.10 7.23 6.82
C VAL A 101 -2.41 6.65 6.32
N LEU A 102 -2.60 6.61 5.01
CA LEU A 102 -3.78 6.02 4.38
C LEU A 102 -3.37 4.84 3.48
N CYS A 103 -3.94 3.66 3.73
CA CYS A 103 -3.73 2.46 2.93
C CYS A 103 -4.95 2.16 2.06
N LEU A 104 -4.73 1.99 0.76
CA LEU A 104 -5.73 1.49 -0.17
C LEU A 104 -5.68 -0.04 -0.17
N LEU A 105 -6.78 -0.68 0.26
CA LEU A 105 -6.89 -2.13 0.47
C LEU A 105 -8.17 -2.69 -0.18
N LEU A 106 -8.53 -2.13 -1.33
CA LEU A 106 -9.69 -2.50 -2.10
C LEU A 106 -9.33 -3.47 -3.23
N LYS A 107 -10.28 -4.34 -3.58
CA LYS A 107 -10.21 -5.11 -4.82
C LYS A 107 -10.58 -4.18 -5.97
N LEU A 108 -9.85 -4.25 -7.08
CA LEU A 108 -10.22 -3.57 -8.32
C LEU A 108 -11.42 -4.26 -8.96
N THR A 109 -12.45 -3.48 -9.20
CA THR A 109 -13.67 -3.82 -9.97
C THR A 109 -14.07 -2.59 -10.77
N GLU A 110 -15.04 -2.71 -11.65
CA GLU A 110 -15.56 -1.53 -12.38
C GLU A 110 -16.08 -0.43 -11.42
N GLU A 111 -16.65 -0.81 -10.28
CA GLU A 111 -17.16 0.11 -9.27
C GLU A 111 -16.04 0.81 -8.47
N THR A 112 -14.87 0.20 -8.36
CA THR A 112 -13.75 0.73 -7.58
C THR A 112 -12.66 1.35 -8.45
N ARG A 113 -12.77 1.24 -9.77
CA ARG A 113 -11.86 1.91 -10.69
C ARG A 113 -12.00 3.43 -10.55
N GLY A 114 -10.88 4.12 -10.31
CA GLY A 114 -10.87 5.57 -10.10
C GLY A 114 -11.64 6.05 -8.87
N ILE A 115 -11.92 5.16 -7.91
CA ILE A 115 -12.68 5.52 -6.70
C ILE A 115 -11.98 6.57 -5.84
N VAL A 116 -10.65 6.66 -5.95
CA VAL A 116 -9.82 7.69 -5.32
C VAL A 116 -9.54 8.78 -6.34
N THR A 117 -10.14 9.93 -6.15
CA THR A 117 -10.03 11.08 -7.05
C THR A 117 -8.90 12.03 -6.63
N LEU A 118 -8.53 12.94 -7.52
CA LEU A 118 -7.60 14.03 -7.19
C LEU A 118 -8.13 14.86 -5.99
N ALA A 119 -9.42 15.10 -5.92
CA ALA A 119 -10.04 15.85 -4.82
C ALA A 119 -9.89 15.12 -3.48
N ASP A 120 -10.01 13.78 -3.46
CA ASP A 120 -9.77 12.97 -2.25
C ASP A 120 -8.32 13.09 -1.79
N LEU A 121 -7.37 12.93 -2.71
CA LEU A 121 -5.93 13.02 -2.40
C LEU A 121 -5.56 14.40 -1.84
N GLN A 122 -6.14 15.47 -2.38
CA GLN A 122 -5.90 16.84 -1.91
C GLN A 122 -6.44 17.15 -0.50
N ARG A 123 -7.34 16.32 0.03
CA ARG A 123 -7.81 16.41 1.43
C ARG A 123 -6.76 15.93 2.42
N MET A 124 -5.85 15.06 1.99
CA MET A 124 -4.79 14.57 2.86
C MET A 124 -3.83 15.70 3.30
N GLY A 125 -3.26 15.56 4.46
CA GLY A 125 -2.29 16.53 4.98
C GLY A 125 -0.99 16.59 4.15
N PRO A 126 -0.25 17.71 4.21
CA PRO A 126 1.03 17.87 3.49
C PRO A 126 2.15 16.97 4.06
N GLU A 127 1.92 16.31 5.16
CA GLU A 127 2.83 15.36 5.79
C GLU A 127 2.30 13.93 5.78
N ALA A 128 1.11 13.73 5.20
CA ALA A 128 0.47 12.43 5.13
C ALA A 128 1.12 11.53 4.07
N LEU A 129 1.06 10.24 4.32
CA LEU A 129 1.53 9.18 3.45
C LEU A 129 0.35 8.42 2.85
N LEU A 130 0.25 8.37 1.53
CA LEU A 130 -0.60 7.43 0.83
C LEU A 130 0.16 6.13 0.55
N VAL A 131 -0.45 4.99 0.82
CA VAL A 131 0.10 3.66 0.52
C VAL A 131 -0.85 2.91 -0.41
N ASN A 132 -0.35 2.50 -1.57
CA ASN A 132 -1.10 1.67 -2.50
C ASN A 132 -0.31 0.40 -2.86
N THR A 133 -0.73 -0.72 -2.28
CA THR A 133 -0.22 -2.07 -2.57
C THR A 133 -1.32 -2.95 -3.15
N SER A 134 -2.40 -2.35 -3.62
CA SER A 134 -3.55 -3.07 -4.19
C SER A 134 -3.52 -3.04 -5.72
N ARG A 135 -4.00 -1.95 -6.33
CA ARG A 135 -3.99 -1.72 -7.79
C ARG A 135 -3.88 -0.23 -8.06
N ALA A 136 -3.10 0.14 -9.05
CA ALA A 136 -2.91 1.54 -9.45
C ALA A 136 -4.22 2.20 -9.87
N GLU A 137 -5.05 1.46 -10.61
CA GLU A 137 -6.31 1.94 -11.18
C GLU A 137 -7.42 2.19 -10.15
N LEU A 138 -7.18 1.94 -8.87
CA LEU A 138 -8.05 2.44 -7.79
C LEU A 138 -7.99 3.96 -7.69
N ILE A 139 -6.90 4.55 -8.16
CA ILE A 139 -6.71 5.99 -8.23
C ILE A 139 -7.05 6.45 -9.65
N GLU A 140 -7.74 7.58 -9.77
CA GLU A 140 -8.00 8.25 -11.04
C GLU A 140 -6.67 8.50 -11.78
N SER A 141 -6.68 8.35 -13.12
CA SER A 141 -5.48 8.52 -13.94
C SER A 141 -4.81 9.86 -13.66
N ASP A 142 -3.48 9.87 -13.58
CA ASP A 142 -2.63 11.03 -13.29
C ASP A 142 -2.87 11.70 -11.92
N ALA A 143 -3.94 11.36 -11.20
CA ALA A 143 -4.33 12.06 -9.97
C ALA A 143 -3.24 12.00 -8.89
N LEU A 144 -2.56 10.86 -8.72
CA LEU A 144 -1.50 10.73 -7.72
C LEU A 144 -0.31 11.65 -8.03
N VAL A 145 0.15 11.68 -9.27
CA VAL A 145 1.27 12.54 -9.70
C VAL A 145 0.91 14.02 -9.51
N LEU A 146 -0.30 14.42 -9.93
CA LEU A 146 -0.79 15.78 -9.76
C LEU A 146 -0.91 16.17 -8.28
N ALA A 147 -1.44 15.29 -7.44
CA ALA A 147 -1.61 15.51 -6.00
C ALA A 147 -0.27 15.69 -5.30
N LEU A 148 0.70 14.81 -5.57
CA LEU A 148 2.06 14.87 -5.01
C LEU A 148 2.79 16.15 -5.42
N ASN A 149 2.65 16.58 -6.69
CA ASN A 149 3.21 17.86 -7.16
C ASN A 149 2.58 19.07 -6.46
N ARG A 150 1.33 18.97 -6.00
CA ARG A 150 0.66 19.98 -5.18
C ARG A 150 0.95 19.84 -3.68
N GLY A 151 1.74 18.83 -3.28
CA GLY A 151 2.16 18.59 -1.91
C GLY A 151 1.08 17.98 -1.00
N ARG A 152 0.02 17.39 -1.56
CA ARG A 152 -1.06 16.73 -0.79
C ARG A 152 -1.58 15.49 -1.52
N PRO A 153 -1.27 14.26 -1.00
CA PRO A 153 -0.43 13.98 0.18
C PRO A 153 1.02 14.41 -0.02
N GLY A 154 1.75 14.59 1.09
CA GLY A 154 3.16 14.95 1.02
C GLY A 154 4.07 13.79 0.63
N MET A 155 3.60 12.54 0.77
CA MET A 155 4.37 11.33 0.46
C MET A 155 3.48 10.24 -0.13
N ALA A 156 4.07 9.37 -0.93
CA ALA A 156 3.44 8.12 -1.36
C ALA A 156 4.40 6.92 -1.29
N ALA A 157 3.83 5.73 -1.11
CA ALA A 157 4.53 4.47 -1.21
C ALA A 157 3.66 3.50 -2.03
N VAL A 158 4.13 3.13 -3.21
CA VAL A 158 3.36 2.34 -4.18
C VAL A 158 4.13 1.09 -4.58
N ASP A 159 3.41 -0.01 -4.70
CA ASP A 159 3.93 -1.29 -5.17
C ASP A 159 3.29 -1.71 -6.49
N VAL A 160 2.41 -0.85 -7.05
CA VAL A 160 1.59 -1.15 -8.24
C VAL A 160 1.53 0.05 -9.17
N PHE A 161 1.43 -0.21 -10.49
CA PHE A 161 1.46 0.80 -11.53
C PHE A 161 0.43 0.48 -12.62
N GLU A 162 -0.02 1.50 -13.35
CA GLU A 162 -1.00 1.36 -14.45
C GLU A 162 -0.47 0.51 -15.61
N SER A 163 0.86 0.54 -15.81
CA SER A 163 1.57 -0.32 -16.75
C SER A 163 2.73 -1.00 -16.05
N GLU A 164 2.73 -2.32 -16.03
CA GLU A 164 3.77 -3.15 -15.42
C GLU A 164 4.41 -4.06 -16.49
N PRO A 165 5.75 -4.08 -16.60
CA PRO A 165 6.74 -3.32 -15.82
C PRO A 165 6.67 -1.81 -16.05
N ILE A 166 6.89 -1.04 -14.96
CA ILE A 166 6.88 0.42 -15.02
C ILE A 166 7.99 0.95 -15.96
N LEU A 167 7.65 1.96 -16.76
CA LEU A 167 8.62 2.61 -17.65
C LEU A 167 9.59 3.47 -16.86
N GLN A 168 10.89 3.46 -17.23
CA GLN A 168 11.96 4.22 -16.58
C GLN A 168 11.73 5.75 -16.57
N GLY A 169 10.90 6.24 -17.48
CA GLY A 169 10.50 7.65 -17.56
C GLY A 169 9.35 8.06 -16.64
N HIS A 170 8.75 7.12 -15.92
CA HIS A 170 7.56 7.39 -15.13
C HIS A 170 7.82 8.46 -14.04
N PRO A 171 6.95 9.48 -13.88
CA PRO A 171 7.17 10.58 -12.94
C PRO A 171 7.41 10.14 -11.50
N LEU A 172 6.67 9.14 -11.00
CA LEU A 172 6.80 8.64 -9.61
C LEU A 172 8.22 8.15 -9.30
N LEU A 173 8.95 7.60 -10.28
CA LEU A 173 10.33 7.13 -10.08
C LEU A 173 11.34 8.27 -9.85
N ARG A 174 10.95 9.50 -10.18
CA ARG A 174 11.82 10.71 -10.07
C ARG A 174 11.46 11.57 -8.84
N MET A 175 10.39 11.24 -8.13
CA MET A 175 9.94 11.99 -6.96
C MET A 175 10.65 11.49 -5.70
N GLU A 176 11.34 12.38 -4.99
CA GLU A 176 12.05 12.05 -3.74
C GLU A 176 11.11 11.70 -2.58
N ASN A 177 9.87 12.15 -2.65
CA ASN A 177 8.82 11.90 -1.67
C ASN A 177 7.99 10.63 -1.98
N VAL A 178 8.42 9.82 -2.95
CA VAL A 178 7.75 8.58 -3.33
C VAL A 178 8.68 7.38 -3.16
N ILE A 179 8.15 6.31 -2.58
CA ILE A 179 8.78 4.98 -2.61
C ILE A 179 8.02 4.13 -3.62
N CYS A 180 8.75 3.61 -4.60
CA CYS A 180 8.25 2.67 -5.59
C CYS A 180 8.92 1.31 -5.37
N THR A 181 8.12 0.24 -5.32
CA THR A 181 8.60 -1.15 -5.35
C THR A 181 7.97 -1.90 -6.53
N PRO A 182 8.68 -2.86 -7.15
CA PRO A 182 8.24 -3.45 -8.41
C PRO A 182 7.26 -4.62 -8.20
N HIS A 183 6.09 -4.34 -7.61
CA HIS A 183 4.98 -5.28 -7.36
C HIS A 183 5.45 -6.54 -6.61
N ILE A 184 6.14 -6.33 -5.49
CA ILE A 184 6.79 -7.40 -4.71
C ILE A 184 6.02 -7.82 -3.45
N GLY A 185 4.80 -7.32 -3.26
CA GLY A 185 4.02 -7.64 -2.07
C GLY A 185 3.72 -9.13 -1.86
N PHE A 186 3.81 -9.94 -2.92
CA PHE A 186 3.67 -11.40 -2.88
C PHE A 186 4.98 -12.15 -3.16
N VAL A 187 6.07 -11.42 -3.48
CA VAL A 187 7.35 -12.00 -3.94
C VAL A 187 8.22 -12.30 -2.73
N GLU A 188 8.11 -13.50 -2.20
CA GLU A 188 8.95 -14.00 -1.12
C GLU A 188 9.04 -15.54 -1.17
N ALA A 189 10.11 -16.11 -0.61
CA ALA A 189 10.47 -17.51 -0.79
C ALA A 189 9.37 -18.49 -0.33
N ASP A 190 8.79 -18.24 0.83
CA ASP A 190 7.79 -19.13 1.42
C ASP A 190 6.48 -19.12 0.61
N SER A 191 6.08 -17.97 0.05
CA SER A 191 4.93 -17.87 -0.84
C SER A 191 5.15 -18.61 -2.14
N TYR A 192 6.33 -18.49 -2.76
CA TYR A 192 6.67 -19.25 -3.97
C TYR A 192 6.66 -20.75 -3.70
N GLU A 193 7.27 -21.21 -2.62
CA GLU A 193 7.26 -22.63 -2.25
C GLU A 193 5.82 -23.15 -2.08
N LEU A 194 4.97 -22.38 -1.36
CA LEU A 194 3.57 -22.73 -1.17
C LEU A 194 2.80 -22.81 -2.50
N TYR A 195 2.95 -21.80 -3.37
CA TYR A 195 2.23 -21.74 -4.63
C TYR A 195 2.63 -22.85 -5.58
N PHE A 196 3.93 -23.07 -5.76
CA PHE A 196 4.42 -24.15 -6.64
C PHE A 196 4.06 -25.51 -6.10
N ARG A 197 4.21 -25.74 -4.80
CA ARG A 197 3.79 -27.01 -4.17
C ARG A 197 2.32 -27.28 -4.42
N ALA A 198 1.44 -26.32 -4.12
CA ALA A 198 -0.01 -26.48 -4.34
C ALA A 198 -0.34 -26.73 -5.83
N ALA A 199 0.32 -26.03 -6.76
CA ALA A 199 0.12 -26.23 -8.18
C ALA A 199 0.52 -27.62 -8.63
N PHE A 200 1.71 -28.11 -8.24
CA PHE A 200 2.16 -29.45 -8.61
C PHE A 200 1.33 -30.54 -7.92
N GLU A 201 0.93 -30.38 -6.67
CA GLU A 201 0.03 -31.33 -5.99
C GLU A 201 -1.33 -31.42 -6.71
N ASN A 202 -1.87 -30.32 -7.23
CA ASN A 202 -3.11 -30.33 -8.02
C ASN A 202 -2.94 -31.12 -9.32
N ILE A 203 -1.82 -30.94 -10.02
CA ILE A 203 -1.52 -31.70 -11.25
C ILE A 203 -1.40 -33.20 -10.96
N VAL A 204 -0.63 -33.58 -9.93
CA VAL A 204 -0.46 -34.97 -9.52
C VAL A 204 -1.80 -35.61 -9.15
N ALA A 205 -2.62 -34.90 -8.35
CA ALA A 205 -3.95 -35.37 -7.95
C ALA A 205 -4.90 -35.53 -9.15
N TRP A 206 -4.84 -34.61 -10.12
CA TRP A 206 -5.61 -34.72 -11.37
C TRP A 206 -5.23 -35.96 -12.16
N VAL A 207 -3.95 -36.21 -12.39
CA VAL A 207 -3.44 -37.39 -13.11
C VAL A 207 -3.81 -38.69 -12.39
N ALA A 208 -3.81 -38.70 -11.06
CA ALA A 208 -4.19 -39.84 -10.25
C ALA A 208 -5.73 -40.08 -10.18
N GLY A 209 -6.54 -39.27 -10.84
CA GLY A 209 -8.00 -39.38 -10.80
C GLY A 209 -8.63 -38.93 -9.46
N THR A 210 -7.89 -38.22 -8.61
CA THR A 210 -8.32 -37.70 -7.30
C THR A 210 -8.16 -36.18 -7.23
N PRO A 211 -8.78 -35.40 -8.11
CA PRO A 211 -8.55 -33.98 -8.23
C PRO A 211 -8.83 -33.23 -6.92
N LYS A 212 -8.01 -32.21 -6.62
CA LYS A 212 -8.11 -31.36 -5.41
C LYS A 212 -8.33 -29.90 -5.81
N ASN A 213 -8.83 -29.12 -4.86
CA ASN A 213 -8.99 -27.65 -4.98
C ASN A 213 -9.79 -27.22 -6.23
N ILE A 214 -10.83 -27.97 -6.55
CA ILE A 214 -11.67 -27.70 -7.72
C ILE A 214 -12.56 -26.48 -7.42
N VAL A 215 -12.49 -25.49 -8.29
CA VAL A 215 -13.25 -24.22 -8.14
C VAL A 215 -14.67 -24.39 -8.68
N ASN A 216 -14.85 -25.26 -9.69
CA ASN A 216 -16.11 -25.50 -10.39
C ASN A 216 -16.33 -27.02 -10.56
N GLU A 217 -16.88 -27.67 -9.55
CA GLU A 217 -17.14 -29.13 -9.56
C GLU A 217 -18.02 -29.58 -10.74
N GLU A 218 -18.88 -28.70 -11.24
CA GLU A 218 -19.72 -28.93 -12.41
C GLU A 218 -18.92 -29.27 -13.68
N ALA A 219 -17.67 -28.81 -13.79
CA ALA A 219 -16.80 -29.13 -14.92
C ALA A 219 -16.39 -30.61 -14.95
N LEU A 220 -16.35 -31.29 -13.80
CA LEU A 220 -16.01 -32.72 -13.71
C LEU A 220 -17.17 -33.61 -14.17
N ALA A 221 -18.42 -33.17 -14.05
CA ALA A 221 -19.60 -33.92 -14.44
C ALA A 221 -19.79 -33.98 -15.98
N LYS A 222 -18.99 -33.24 -16.75
CA LYS A 222 -19.08 -33.17 -18.22
C LYS A 222 -17.99 -33.99 -18.94
N GLN A 223 -17.21 -34.77 -18.20
CA GLN A 223 -16.27 -35.76 -18.75
C GLN A 223 -16.86 -37.18 -18.56
#